data_61b460755be7a00a3f11927135927a39
#
_entry.id   61b460755be7a00a3f11927135927a39
#
_cell.length_a   1.000
_cell.length_b   1.000
_cell.length_c   1.000
_cell.angle_alpha   90.00
_cell.angle_beta   90.00
_cell.angle_gamma   90.00
#
_symmetry.space_group_name_H-M   'P 1'
#
loop_
_entity.id
_entity.type
_entity.pdbx_description
1 polymer ?
#
loop_
_entity_poly.entity_id
_entity_poly.type
_entity_poly.pdbx_seq_one_letter_code
_entity_poly.pdbx_strand_id
1 'polypeptide(L)'
;MELRKPVLILALDHEDSASMMAGVLWMKGCEVYKVKTASDCLAQLERLDSKVDVVVVSAKIALDRNAMLIVSIKRLDMNIKLLAIGDESNDKTRIIDYGADEFALKPLSPENVADKILMLLARETVAENRSSE
;
A
#
# COMPACT_ATOMS: atom_id res chain seq x y z
N MET A 1 9.31 -25.33 -1.75
CA MET A 1 8.39 -24.26 -1.34
C MET A 1 8.22 -23.22 -2.44
N GLU A 2 7.02 -22.95 -2.79
CA GLU A 2 6.71 -22.04 -3.88
C GLU A 2 6.58 -20.62 -3.36
N LEU A 3 7.29 -19.71 -4.00
CA LEU A 3 7.21 -18.29 -3.66
C LEU A 3 6.26 -17.60 -4.63
N ARG A 4 5.14 -17.13 -4.11
CA ARG A 4 4.25 -16.35 -4.95
C ARG A 4 4.73 -14.90 -5.02
N LYS A 5 4.38 -14.22 -6.08
CA LYS A 5 4.69 -12.81 -6.24
C LYS A 5 3.86 -11.98 -5.27
N PRO A 6 4.46 -10.99 -4.61
CA PRO A 6 3.66 -10.02 -3.85
C PRO A 6 2.70 -9.29 -4.79
N VAL A 7 1.47 -9.09 -4.34
CA VAL A 7 0.44 -8.38 -5.12
C VAL A 7 0.25 -7.01 -4.50
N LEU A 8 0.38 -5.97 -5.32
CA LEU A 8 0.33 -4.59 -4.88
C LEU A 8 -0.71 -3.82 -5.67
N ILE A 9 -1.40 -2.88 -4.98
CA ILE A 9 -2.23 -1.88 -5.64
C ILE A 9 -1.59 -0.52 -5.40
N LEU A 10 -1.41 0.27 -6.46
CA LEU A 10 -0.92 1.64 -6.35
C LEU A 10 -2.10 2.58 -6.60
N ALA A 11 -2.58 3.20 -5.53
CA ALA A 11 -3.68 4.18 -5.59
C ALA A 11 -3.06 5.57 -5.49
N LEU A 12 -2.53 6.05 -6.60
CA LEU A 12 -1.80 7.31 -6.66
C LEU A 12 -2.48 8.28 -7.62
N ASP A 13 -2.50 9.55 -7.23
CA ASP A 13 -3.18 10.59 -8.02
C ASP A 13 -2.32 11.17 -9.15
N HIS A 14 -1.03 10.84 -9.21
CA HIS A 14 -0.13 11.28 -10.28
C HIS A 14 0.26 10.10 -11.16
N GLU A 15 -0.17 10.15 -12.42
CA GLU A 15 0.02 9.05 -13.37
C GLU A 15 1.49 8.75 -13.63
N ASP A 16 2.31 9.80 -13.80
CA ASP A 16 3.73 9.59 -14.12
C ASP A 16 4.45 8.89 -12.96
N SER A 17 4.20 9.32 -11.73
CA SER A 17 4.80 8.70 -10.55
C SER A 17 4.32 7.26 -10.39
N ALA A 18 3.04 7.02 -10.63
CA ALA A 18 2.48 5.68 -10.54
C ALA A 18 3.11 4.73 -11.55
N SER A 19 3.30 5.19 -12.80
CA SER A 19 3.89 4.37 -13.84
C SER A 19 5.35 4.04 -13.56
N MET A 20 6.13 5.01 -13.11
CA MET A 20 7.53 4.78 -12.75
C MET A 20 7.64 3.80 -11.59
N MET A 21 6.84 3.99 -10.57
CA MET A 21 6.84 3.11 -9.41
C MET A 21 6.42 1.68 -9.76
N ALA A 22 5.38 1.55 -10.59
CA ALA A 22 4.92 0.25 -11.05
C ALA A 22 6.01 -0.49 -11.80
N GLY A 23 6.74 0.21 -12.66
CA GLY A 23 7.84 -0.38 -13.42
C GLY A 23 8.94 -0.93 -12.52
N VAL A 24 9.36 -0.15 -11.52
CA VAL A 24 10.39 -0.59 -10.59
C VAL A 24 9.92 -1.80 -9.78
N LEU A 25 8.70 -1.76 -9.27
CA LEU A 25 8.15 -2.86 -8.48
C LEU A 25 7.97 -4.13 -9.32
N TRP A 26 7.53 -3.97 -10.56
CA TRP A 26 7.42 -5.10 -11.47
C TRP A 26 8.78 -5.76 -11.70
N MET A 27 9.83 -4.94 -11.89
CA MET A 27 11.19 -5.46 -12.06
C MET A 27 11.70 -6.20 -10.82
N LYS A 28 11.17 -5.87 -9.66
CA LYS A 28 11.53 -6.54 -8.41
C LYS A 28 10.68 -7.79 -8.14
N GLY A 29 9.84 -8.18 -9.08
CA GLY A 29 9.07 -9.41 -8.97
C GLY A 29 7.68 -9.26 -8.38
N CYS A 30 7.14 -8.05 -8.35
CA CYS A 30 5.80 -7.83 -7.82
C CYS A 30 4.75 -7.79 -8.93
N GLU A 31 3.56 -8.22 -8.60
CA GLU A 31 2.39 -8.04 -9.46
C GLU A 31 1.73 -6.74 -9.05
N VAL A 32 1.60 -5.79 -9.97
CA VAL A 32 1.21 -4.41 -9.63
C VAL A 32 -0.02 -3.98 -10.42
N TYR A 33 -0.99 -3.39 -9.73
CA TYR A 33 -2.20 -2.82 -10.33
C TYR A 33 -2.26 -1.34 -9.99
N LYS A 34 -2.48 -0.49 -10.99
CA LYS A 34 -2.59 0.95 -10.79
C LYS A 34 -4.04 1.38 -10.81
N VAL A 35 -4.44 2.18 -9.83
CA VAL A 35 -5.76 2.81 -9.79
C VAL A 35 -5.59 4.28 -9.42
N LYS A 36 -6.61 5.09 -9.67
CA LYS A 36 -6.53 6.53 -9.47
C LYS A 36 -7.44 7.06 -8.37
N THR A 37 -8.41 6.29 -7.95
CA THR A 37 -9.39 6.74 -6.95
C THR A 37 -9.59 5.68 -5.88
N ALA A 38 -10.17 6.10 -4.76
CA ALA A 38 -10.52 5.17 -3.70
C ALA A 38 -11.54 4.12 -4.19
N SER A 39 -12.51 4.55 -4.99
CA SER A 39 -13.52 3.64 -5.54
C SER A 39 -12.89 2.58 -6.45
N ASP A 40 -11.96 3.00 -7.29
CA ASP A 40 -11.25 2.07 -8.17
C ASP A 40 -10.39 1.09 -7.37
N CYS A 41 -9.80 1.57 -6.28
CA CYS A 41 -9.00 0.71 -5.40
C CYS A 41 -9.87 -0.39 -4.79
N LEU A 42 -11.03 -0.03 -4.27
CA LEU A 42 -11.94 -1.01 -3.69
C LEU A 42 -12.47 -1.99 -4.73
N ALA A 43 -12.76 -1.50 -5.93
CA ALA A 43 -13.19 -2.36 -7.04
C ALA A 43 -12.10 -3.36 -7.41
N GLN A 44 -10.85 -2.91 -7.43
CA GLN A 44 -9.73 -3.79 -7.76
C GLN A 44 -9.51 -4.85 -6.67
N LEU A 45 -9.67 -4.47 -5.41
CA LEU A 45 -9.61 -5.43 -4.30
C LEU A 45 -10.66 -6.51 -4.45
N GLU A 46 -11.85 -6.13 -4.85
CA GLU A 46 -12.94 -7.08 -5.09
C GLU A 46 -12.60 -8.04 -6.22
N ARG A 47 -12.06 -7.51 -7.33
CA ARG A 47 -11.65 -8.35 -8.47
C ARG A 47 -10.56 -9.35 -8.08
N LEU A 48 -9.68 -8.96 -7.18
CA LEU A 48 -8.59 -9.79 -6.70
C LEU A 48 -8.99 -10.66 -5.51
N ASP A 49 -10.25 -10.62 -5.13
CA ASP A 49 -10.77 -11.39 -4.01
C ASP A 49 -10.02 -11.09 -2.72
N SER A 50 -9.65 -9.83 -2.54
CA SER A 50 -8.85 -9.31 -1.42
C SER A 50 -7.46 -9.95 -1.27
N LYS A 51 -6.99 -10.62 -2.31
CA LYS A 51 -5.65 -11.25 -2.29
C LYS A 51 -4.59 -10.24 -2.71
N VAL A 52 -4.38 -9.27 -1.84
CA VAL A 52 -3.44 -8.18 -2.02
C VAL A 52 -2.56 -8.09 -0.78
N ASP A 53 -1.26 -7.91 -0.99
CA ASP A 53 -0.31 -7.84 0.13
C ASP A 53 -0.13 -6.41 0.64
N VAL A 54 -0.01 -5.44 -0.28
CA VAL A 54 0.22 -4.05 0.09
C VAL A 54 -0.58 -3.13 -0.82
N VAL A 55 -1.19 -2.10 -0.23
CA VAL A 55 -1.78 -0.99 -0.98
C VAL A 55 -0.92 0.25 -0.70
N VAL A 56 -0.40 0.85 -1.76
CA VAL A 56 0.34 2.11 -1.67
C VAL A 56 -0.63 3.21 -2.09
N VAL A 57 -0.85 4.18 -1.22
CA VAL A 57 -1.89 5.18 -1.43
C VAL A 57 -1.34 6.58 -1.19
N SER A 58 -1.70 7.55 -2.06
CA SER A 58 -1.34 8.94 -1.81
C SER A 58 -2.13 9.46 -0.60
N ALA A 59 -1.53 10.37 0.15
CA ALA A 59 -2.19 10.94 1.33
C ALA A 59 -3.52 11.60 0.96
N LYS A 60 -3.59 12.23 -0.20
CA LYS A 60 -4.81 12.85 -0.68
C LYS A 60 -5.95 11.85 -0.81
N ILE A 61 -5.68 10.70 -1.41
CA ILE A 61 -6.69 9.64 -1.55
C ILE A 61 -6.97 9.00 -0.20
N ALA A 62 -5.93 8.79 0.60
CA ALA A 62 -6.06 8.13 1.90
C ALA A 62 -6.95 8.92 2.86
N LEU A 63 -6.85 10.26 2.83
CA LEU A 63 -7.60 11.12 3.76
C LEU A 63 -8.97 11.54 3.25
N ASP A 64 -9.27 11.25 1.98
CA ASP A 64 -10.56 11.63 1.41
C ASP A 64 -11.70 10.94 2.19
N ARG A 65 -12.77 11.71 2.43
CA ARG A 65 -13.96 11.23 3.15
C ARG A 65 -13.60 10.58 4.48
N ASN A 66 -12.81 11.29 5.28
CA ASN A 66 -12.41 10.83 6.62
C ASN A 66 -11.71 9.47 6.59
N ALA A 67 -10.80 9.31 5.63
CA ALA A 67 -9.99 8.10 5.48
C ALA A 67 -10.82 6.85 5.22
N MET A 68 -11.92 7.00 4.48
CA MET A 68 -12.81 5.89 4.18
C MET A 68 -12.08 4.70 3.56
N LEU A 69 -11.13 4.96 2.66
CA LEU A 69 -10.40 3.89 2.00
C LEU A 69 -9.60 3.05 2.99
N ILE A 70 -8.85 3.71 3.88
CA ILE A 70 -8.04 2.99 4.89
C ILE A 70 -8.92 2.12 5.75
N VAL A 71 -10.00 2.69 6.26
CA VAL A 71 -10.92 1.96 7.13
C VAL A 71 -11.55 0.79 6.38
N SER A 72 -11.98 1.01 5.14
CA SER A 72 -12.62 -0.03 4.35
C SER A 72 -11.67 -1.20 4.07
N ILE A 73 -10.42 -0.90 3.72
CA ILE A 73 -9.43 -1.95 3.45
C ILE A 73 -9.17 -2.78 4.71
N LYS A 74 -8.99 -2.11 5.84
CA LYS A 74 -8.71 -2.82 7.09
C LYS A 74 -9.88 -3.66 7.57
N ARG A 75 -11.11 -3.26 7.22
CA ARG A 75 -12.29 -4.07 7.50
C ARG A 75 -12.37 -5.31 6.62
N LEU A 76 -11.90 -5.19 5.36
CA LEU A 76 -11.87 -6.33 4.46
C LEU A 76 -10.85 -7.36 4.91
N ASP A 77 -9.65 -6.91 5.25
CA ASP A 77 -8.58 -7.80 5.69
C ASP A 77 -7.52 -6.97 6.40
N MET A 78 -7.39 -7.16 7.70
CA MET A 78 -6.40 -6.43 8.51
C MET A 78 -4.97 -6.75 8.14
N ASN A 79 -4.74 -7.86 7.44
CA ASN A 79 -3.40 -8.26 7.03
C ASN A 79 -2.91 -7.54 5.78
N ILE A 80 -3.78 -6.86 5.04
CA ILE A 80 -3.35 -6.04 3.93
C ILE A 80 -2.59 -4.84 4.49
N LYS A 81 -1.33 -4.67 4.08
CA LYS A 81 -0.51 -3.56 4.56
C LYS A 81 -0.81 -2.30 3.76
N LEU A 82 -0.82 -1.17 4.43
CA LEU A 82 -1.10 0.14 3.82
C LEU A 82 0.10 1.05 4.00
N LEU A 83 0.67 1.48 2.88
CA LEU A 83 1.73 2.47 2.86
C LEU A 83 1.19 3.75 2.24
N ALA A 84 1.12 4.82 3.01
CA ALA A 84 0.67 6.12 2.51
C ALA A 84 1.87 6.99 2.18
N ILE A 85 1.76 7.78 1.11
CA ILE A 85 2.82 8.69 0.66
C ILE A 85 2.25 10.09 0.59
N GLY A 86 2.88 11.05 1.25
CA GLY A 86 2.40 12.42 1.28
C GLY A 86 3.49 13.46 1.28
N ASP A 87 3.07 14.72 1.13
CA ASP A 87 3.97 15.87 1.08
C ASP A 87 4.17 16.53 2.44
N GLU A 88 3.27 16.27 3.37
CA GLU A 88 3.25 16.98 4.65
C GLU A 88 3.36 16.02 5.83
N SER A 89 4.29 16.30 6.73
CA SER A 89 4.49 15.48 7.91
C SER A 89 3.27 15.49 8.85
N ASN A 90 2.46 16.55 8.78
CA ASN A 90 1.26 16.64 9.61
C ASN A 90 0.24 15.56 9.29
N ASP A 91 0.25 15.04 8.09
CA ASP A 91 -0.70 14.00 7.67
C ASP A 91 -0.36 12.63 8.28
N LYS A 92 0.87 12.44 8.69
CA LYS A 92 1.34 11.14 9.20
C LYS A 92 0.50 10.65 10.38
N THR A 93 0.31 11.49 11.37
CA THR A 93 -0.42 11.10 12.59
C THR A 93 -1.85 10.67 12.25
N ARG A 94 -2.54 11.46 11.43
CA ARG A 94 -3.91 11.14 11.04
C ARG A 94 -4.00 9.84 10.26
N ILE A 95 -3.10 9.66 9.32
CA ILE A 95 -3.09 8.49 8.45
C ILE A 95 -2.80 7.21 9.26
N ILE A 96 -1.81 7.27 10.13
CA ILE A 96 -1.48 6.13 11.00
C ILE A 96 -2.61 5.84 11.97
N ASP A 97 -3.21 6.87 12.56
CA ASP A 97 -4.33 6.70 13.49
C ASP A 97 -5.53 6.02 12.83
N TYR A 98 -5.77 6.27 11.55
CA TYR A 98 -6.86 5.61 10.84
C TYR A 98 -6.57 4.16 10.47
N GLY A 99 -5.30 3.74 10.55
CA GLY A 99 -4.97 2.33 10.37
C GLY A 99 -3.88 2.01 9.35
N ALA A 100 -3.26 3.02 8.74
CA ALA A 100 -2.14 2.76 7.84
C ALA A 100 -0.96 2.18 8.62
N ASP A 101 -0.19 1.33 7.98
CA ASP A 101 0.95 0.67 8.62
C ASP A 101 2.22 1.48 8.54
N GLU A 102 2.35 2.33 7.52
CA GLU A 102 3.53 3.15 7.32
C GLU A 102 3.17 4.42 6.56
N PHE A 103 3.94 5.47 6.76
CA PHE A 103 3.82 6.72 6.04
C PHE A 103 5.19 7.14 5.54
N ALA A 104 5.27 7.51 4.27
CA ALA A 104 6.50 7.99 3.65
C ALA A 104 6.33 9.40 3.16
N LEU A 105 7.28 10.26 3.45
CA LEU A 105 7.25 11.68 3.09
C LEU A 105 8.00 11.90 1.78
N LYS A 106 7.36 12.61 0.86
CA LYS A 106 8.02 13.02 -0.39
C LYS A 106 9.11 14.05 -0.11
N PRO A 107 10.18 14.15 -0.93
CA PRO A 107 10.37 13.40 -2.17
C PRO A 107 10.89 11.99 -1.94
N LEU A 108 10.42 11.04 -2.76
CA LEU A 108 10.82 9.63 -2.67
C LEU A 108 11.10 9.09 -4.06
N SER A 109 12.17 8.32 -4.18
CA SER A 109 12.40 7.57 -5.41
C SER A 109 11.56 6.30 -5.43
N PRO A 110 11.26 5.75 -6.61
CA PRO A 110 10.58 4.47 -6.69
C PRO A 110 11.31 3.37 -5.93
N GLU A 111 12.64 3.39 -5.90
CA GLU A 111 13.44 2.42 -5.17
C GLU A 111 13.23 2.53 -3.66
N ASN A 112 13.12 3.75 -3.14
CA ASN A 112 12.84 3.96 -1.72
C ASN A 112 11.47 3.39 -1.33
N VAL A 113 10.49 3.58 -2.20
CA VAL A 113 9.15 3.01 -1.97
C VAL A 113 9.21 1.49 -1.99
N ALA A 114 9.93 0.93 -2.96
CA ALA A 114 10.09 -0.53 -3.05
C ALA A 114 10.73 -1.09 -1.78
N ASP A 115 11.74 -0.41 -1.26
CA ASP A 115 12.40 -0.83 -0.03
C ASP A 115 11.43 -0.84 1.16
N LYS A 116 10.60 0.19 1.26
CA LYS A 116 9.59 0.24 2.34
C LYS A 116 8.56 -0.86 2.21
N ILE A 117 8.15 -1.17 1.00
CA ILE A 117 7.21 -2.26 0.74
C ILE A 117 7.82 -3.60 1.17
N LEU A 118 9.07 -3.84 0.79
CA LEU A 118 9.75 -5.08 1.18
C LEU A 118 9.89 -5.18 2.69
N MET A 119 10.14 -4.05 3.37
CA MET A 119 10.20 -4.03 4.83
C MET A 119 8.85 -4.37 5.46
N LEU A 120 7.76 -3.87 4.91
CA LEU A 120 6.42 -4.18 5.41
C LEU A 120 6.11 -5.67 5.26
N LEU A 121 6.47 -6.25 4.13
CA LEU A 121 6.29 -7.68 3.90
C LEU A 121 7.11 -8.52 4.86
N ALA A 122 8.34 -8.10 5.14
CA ALA A 122 9.22 -8.78 6.09
C ALA A 122 8.67 -8.72 7.51
N ARG A 123 8.11 -7.56 7.92
CA ARG A 123 7.50 -7.41 9.25
C ARG A 123 6.34 -8.38 9.45
N GLU A 124 5.52 -8.53 8.42
CA GLU A 124 4.40 -9.46 8.47
C GLU A 124 4.88 -10.89 8.70
N THR A 125 5.92 -11.30 7.97
CA THR A 125 6.51 -12.63 8.13
C THR A 125 7.03 -12.83 9.54
N VAL A 126 7.74 -11.82 10.08
CA VAL A 126 8.27 -11.90 11.45
C VAL A 126 7.15 -11.98 12.46
N ALA A 127 6.09 -11.21 12.29
CA ALA A 127 4.95 -11.22 13.19
C ALA A 127 4.25 -12.58 13.18
N GLU A 128 4.10 -13.19 12.01
CA GLU A 128 3.51 -14.52 11.89
C GLU A 128 4.36 -15.56 12.63
N ASN A 129 5.67 -15.49 12.49
CA ASN A 129 6.57 -16.40 13.17
C ASN A 129 6.46 -16.27 14.69
N ARG A 130 6.33 -15.06 15.19
CA ARG A 130 6.14 -14.83 16.63
C ARG A 130 4.82 -15.39 17.10
N SER A 131 3.78 -15.24 16.31
CA SER A 131 2.45 -15.72 16.67
C SER A 131 2.37 -17.24 16.76
N SER A 132 3.21 -17.94 16.02
CA SER A 132 3.19 -19.40 16.00
C SER A 132 3.93 -20.02 17.19
N GLU A 133 4.61 -19.21 17.95
CA GLU A 133 5.26 -19.67 19.17
C GLU A 133 4.27 -19.69 20.33
#